data_ca2c98b51a13287f6d17a888e9d27369
#
_entry.id   ca2c98b51a13287f6d17a888e9d27369
#
_cell.length_a   1.000
_cell.length_b   1.000
_cell.length_c   1.000
_cell.angle_alpha   90.00
_cell.angle_beta   90.00
_cell.angle_gamma   90.00
#
_symmetry.space_group_name_H-M   'P 1'
#
loop_
_entity.id
_entity.type
_entity.pdbx_description
1 polymer ?
#
loop_
_entity_poly.entity_id
_entity_poly.type
_entity_poly.pdbx_seq_one_letter_code
_entity_poly.pdbx_strand_id
1 'polypeptide(L)'
;MALSNGLSYNVAMIKSIKITGENRKALNICLIIANLAVLAILGFVLFQRHNTKSEQVAKAEKTEQVANSTSSSSEKAKEDDKTQLKKGSNHSIAASDYAYDVTAVNNTIRGKSQDIDDKVVFLTFDDGIDPTLTPQVMDILKEYGVHATFFHIGYTISQENADILKRQITEGHAIANHSLSHNFNLLYPGRVPNKSQIVSEVDQTNANFQAILGKDFKTRIFRYPGGHMSWQGLEATDHALANQGIQWIDWNMLCGDAEPASVRPTTSETMMAYMDGSQQYFPESHVKVVLMHDVAGKELTVQTLPQIIEYFKNQGYTFGVLE
;
A
#
# COMPACT_ATOMS: atom_id res chain seq x y z
N MET A 1 48.56 -17.52 -15.74
CA MET A 1 49.79 -16.80 -15.40
C MET A 1 49.99 -15.69 -16.38
N ALA A 2 50.31 -14.50 -15.92
CA ALA A 2 50.49 -13.23 -16.64
C ALA A 2 49.21 -12.40 -16.86
N LEU A 3 48.93 -11.51 -15.90
CA LEU A 3 48.30 -10.17 -16.01
C LEU A 3 48.15 -9.55 -14.60
N SER A 4 49.28 -9.33 -13.91
CA SER A 4 49.27 -8.63 -12.60
C SER A 4 50.50 -7.69 -12.38
N ASN A 5 51.12 -7.17 -13.44
CA ASN A 5 52.33 -6.35 -13.31
C ASN A 5 52.22 -4.98 -14.02
N GLY A 6 51.05 -4.32 -14.03
CA GLY A 6 50.85 -3.03 -14.71
C GLY A 6 50.50 -1.82 -13.86
N LEU A 7 50.17 -2.00 -12.57
CA LEU A 7 49.64 -0.89 -11.74
C LEU A 7 50.59 -0.40 -10.63
N SER A 8 51.81 -0.93 -10.51
CA SER A 8 52.70 -0.64 -9.38
C SER A 8 53.74 0.48 -9.63
N TYR A 9 53.86 1.03 -10.82
CA TYR A 9 54.90 2.01 -11.16
C TYR A 9 54.48 3.47 -11.18
N ASN A 10 53.19 3.79 -11.10
CA ASN A 10 52.71 5.18 -11.16
C ASN A 10 52.46 5.89 -9.83
N VAL A 11 52.61 5.22 -8.71
CA VAL A 11 52.36 5.81 -7.36
C VAL A 11 53.67 6.37 -6.73
N ALA A 12 54.82 5.97 -7.26
CA ALA A 12 56.11 6.39 -6.68
C ALA A 12 56.64 7.76 -7.16
N MET A 13 56.05 8.33 -8.24
CA MET A 13 56.55 9.59 -8.85
C MET A 13 55.89 10.87 -8.30
N ILE A 14 54.86 10.78 -7.49
CA ILE A 14 54.12 11.96 -6.94
C ILE A 14 54.64 12.43 -5.56
N LYS A 15 55.62 11.76 -5.00
CA LYS A 15 56.09 12.07 -3.62
C LYS A 15 57.23 13.07 -3.48
N SER A 16 57.63 13.79 -4.53
CA SER A 16 58.81 14.68 -4.44
C SER A 16 58.61 16.13 -4.93
N ILE A 17 57.40 16.67 -4.92
CA ILE A 17 57.23 18.12 -5.17
C ILE A 17 56.90 18.78 -3.81
N LYS A 18 57.91 19.44 -3.22
CA LYS A 18 57.72 20.40 -2.11
C LYS A 18 56.99 21.63 -2.64
N ILE A 19 55.65 21.65 -2.45
CA ILE A 19 54.81 22.81 -2.75
C ILE A 19 55.00 23.85 -1.67
N THR A 20 55.65 24.97 -2.00
CA THR A 20 55.77 26.14 -1.11
C THR A 20 54.41 26.84 -0.99
N GLY A 21 54.22 27.63 0.09
CA GLY A 21 52.88 28.22 0.41
C GLY A 21 52.30 29.11 -0.69
N GLU A 22 53.13 29.74 -1.55
CA GLU A 22 52.68 30.53 -2.70
C GLU A 22 52.14 29.66 -3.83
N ASN A 23 52.80 28.53 -4.11
CA ASN A 23 52.35 27.59 -5.14
C ASN A 23 51.02 26.88 -4.77
N ARG A 24 50.70 26.72 -3.48
CA ARG A 24 49.41 26.23 -3.04
C ARG A 24 48.25 27.20 -3.32
N LYS A 25 48.49 28.50 -3.14
CA LYS A 25 47.47 29.52 -3.49
C LYS A 25 47.20 29.59 -4.97
N ALA A 26 48.26 29.54 -5.78
CA ALA A 26 48.10 29.50 -7.24
C ALA A 26 47.36 28.24 -7.73
N LEU A 27 47.68 27.08 -7.17
CA LEU A 27 47.01 25.81 -7.53
C LEU A 27 45.53 25.82 -7.16
N ASN A 28 45.18 26.36 -5.97
CA ASN A 28 43.77 26.47 -5.57
C ASN A 28 42.99 27.46 -6.43
N ILE A 29 43.60 28.57 -6.82
CA ILE A 29 42.94 29.53 -7.75
C ILE A 29 42.74 28.91 -9.14
N CYS A 30 43.69 28.16 -9.66
CA CYS A 30 43.53 27.43 -10.94
C CYS A 30 42.42 26.37 -10.84
N LEU A 31 42.31 25.65 -9.74
CA LEU A 31 41.24 24.67 -9.53
C LEU A 31 39.85 25.32 -9.41
N ILE A 32 39.72 26.46 -8.78
CA ILE A 32 38.49 27.24 -8.68
C ILE A 32 38.07 27.75 -10.10
N ILE A 33 39.03 28.31 -10.87
CA ILE A 33 38.75 28.77 -12.24
C ILE A 33 38.34 27.62 -13.14
N ALA A 34 38.97 26.46 -13.04
CA ALA A 34 38.62 25.27 -13.82
C ALA A 34 37.21 24.77 -13.47
N ASN A 35 36.84 24.74 -12.21
CA ASN A 35 35.49 24.35 -11.78
C ASN A 35 34.41 25.34 -12.23
N LEU A 36 34.70 26.65 -12.21
CA LEU A 36 33.78 27.67 -12.72
C LEU A 36 33.58 27.57 -14.24
N ALA A 37 34.65 27.25 -14.98
CA ALA A 37 34.58 27.02 -16.43
C ALA A 37 33.71 25.78 -16.78
N VAL A 38 33.85 24.68 -16.01
CA VAL A 38 33.02 23.48 -16.18
C VAL A 38 31.56 23.77 -15.90
N LEU A 39 31.27 24.53 -14.84
CA LEU A 39 29.89 24.92 -14.50
C LEU A 39 29.27 25.84 -15.57
N ALA A 40 30.04 26.77 -16.15
CA ALA A 40 29.60 27.62 -17.25
C ALA A 40 29.29 26.82 -18.52
N ILE A 41 30.12 25.83 -18.84
CA ILE A 41 29.90 24.96 -20.01
C ILE A 41 28.67 24.08 -19.79
N LEU A 42 28.48 23.51 -18.57
CA LEU A 42 27.29 22.74 -18.23
C LEU A 42 26.02 23.60 -18.31
N GLY A 43 26.07 24.82 -17.78
CA GLY A 43 24.94 25.77 -17.87
C GLY A 43 24.60 26.13 -19.31
N PHE A 44 25.61 26.36 -20.19
CA PHE A 44 25.41 26.64 -21.61
C PHE A 44 24.82 25.43 -22.37
N VAL A 45 25.29 24.21 -22.08
CA VAL A 45 24.76 22.99 -22.71
C VAL A 45 23.29 22.73 -22.26
N LEU A 46 22.97 22.98 -21.00
CA LEU A 46 21.59 22.86 -20.50
C LEU A 46 20.67 23.95 -21.09
N PHE A 47 21.17 25.17 -21.27
CA PHE A 47 20.43 26.26 -21.91
C PHE A 47 20.20 25.98 -23.40
N GLN A 48 21.19 25.47 -24.12
CA GLN A 48 21.04 25.04 -25.53
C GLN A 48 20.04 23.89 -25.67
N ARG A 49 20.08 22.91 -24.78
CA ARG A 49 19.09 21.81 -24.75
C ARG A 49 17.66 22.28 -24.44
N HIS A 50 17.52 23.32 -23.62
CA HIS A 50 16.21 23.90 -23.33
C HIS A 50 15.64 24.65 -24.53
N ASN A 51 16.46 25.44 -25.25
CA ASN A 51 16.02 26.21 -26.43
C ASN A 51 15.75 25.33 -27.67
N THR A 52 16.54 24.26 -27.89
CA THR A 52 16.26 23.30 -28.98
C THR A 52 14.99 22.47 -28.72
N LYS A 53 14.64 22.24 -27.46
CA LYS A 53 13.37 21.57 -27.10
C LYS A 53 12.16 22.47 -27.33
N SER A 54 12.28 23.78 -27.07
CA SER A 54 11.17 24.74 -27.25
C SER A 54 10.90 25.03 -28.75
N GLU A 55 11.90 25.05 -29.61
CA GLU A 55 11.69 25.22 -31.06
C GLU A 55 11.12 23.98 -31.76
N GLN A 56 11.47 22.78 -31.30
CA GLN A 56 10.89 21.53 -31.82
C GLN A 56 9.44 21.33 -31.38
N VAL A 57 9.08 21.76 -30.17
CA VAL A 57 7.69 21.71 -29.65
C VAL A 57 6.80 22.70 -30.41
N ALA A 58 7.29 23.92 -30.70
CA ALA A 58 6.48 24.93 -31.41
C ALA A 58 6.25 24.58 -32.92
N LYS A 59 7.05 23.70 -33.52
CA LYS A 59 6.88 23.26 -34.91
C LYS A 59 6.04 21.98 -35.03
N ALA A 60 5.94 21.20 -33.98
CA ALA A 60 5.07 20.03 -33.89
C ALA A 60 3.60 20.41 -33.56
N GLU A 61 3.37 21.45 -32.76
CA GLU A 61 2.03 21.88 -32.38
C GLU A 61 1.14 22.40 -33.50
N LYS A 62 1.69 22.74 -34.64
CA LYS A 62 0.92 23.26 -35.80
C LYS A 62 0.40 22.21 -36.75
N THR A 63 0.84 20.94 -36.63
CA THR A 63 0.42 19.86 -37.54
C THR A 63 -0.42 18.79 -36.85
N GLU A 64 -0.48 18.77 -35.50
CA GLU A 64 -1.19 17.75 -34.72
C GLU A 64 -2.56 18.18 -34.13
N GLN A 65 -2.97 19.44 -34.31
CA GLN A 65 -4.22 19.94 -33.74
C GLN A 65 -5.52 19.41 -34.39
N VAL A 66 -5.44 18.62 -35.44
CA VAL A 66 -6.63 18.05 -36.11
C VAL A 66 -6.79 16.54 -35.94
N ALA A 67 -5.73 15.82 -35.50
CA ALA A 67 -5.80 14.36 -35.36
C ALA A 67 -5.92 13.86 -33.88
N ASN A 68 -5.66 14.71 -32.89
CA ASN A 68 -5.50 14.29 -31.48
C ASN A 68 -6.70 14.56 -30.58
N SER A 69 -7.77 15.17 -31.07
CA SER A 69 -8.98 15.41 -30.24
C SER A 69 -9.92 14.22 -30.09
N THR A 70 -9.74 13.16 -30.94
CA THR A 70 -10.61 11.97 -30.94
C THR A 70 -10.00 10.77 -30.20
N SER A 71 -8.65 10.68 -30.06
CA SER A 71 -8.01 9.56 -29.37
C SER A 71 -7.91 9.79 -27.86
N SER A 72 -7.62 11.02 -27.41
CA SER A 72 -7.49 11.30 -25.97
C SER A 72 -8.82 11.23 -25.20
N SER A 73 -9.95 11.53 -25.87
CA SER A 73 -11.28 11.41 -25.26
C SER A 73 -11.73 9.95 -25.14
N SER A 74 -11.33 9.07 -26.05
CA SER A 74 -11.69 7.64 -26.02
C SER A 74 -10.82 6.84 -25.04
N GLU A 75 -9.56 7.20 -24.84
CA GLU A 75 -8.68 6.60 -23.85
C GLU A 75 -9.05 7.04 -22.42
N LYS A 76 -9.30 8.32 -22.22
CA LYS A 76 -9.76 8.85 -20.92
C LYS A 76 -11.13 8.29 -20.53
N ALA A 77 -12.07 8.15 -21.46
CA ALA A 77 -13.37 7.54 -21.20
C ALA A 77 -13.26 6.03 -20.88
N LYS A 78 -12.28 5.31 -21.46
CA LYS A 78 -12.00 3.89 -21.14
C LYS A 78 -11.27 3.74 -19.80
N GLU A 79 -10.48 4.71 -19.40
CA GLU A 79 -9.78 4.75 -18.12
C GLU A 79 -10.74 5.11 -16.99
N ASP A 80 -11.62 6.08 -17.20
CA ASP A 80 -12.69 6.45 -16.28
C ASP A 80 -13.67 5.28 -16.05
N ASP A 81 -13.92 4.42 -17.05
CA ASP A 81 -14.78 3.24 -16.92
C ASP A 81 -14.14 2.16 -16.03
N LYS A 82 -12.82 2.00 -16.07
CA LYS A 82 -12.09 1.01 -15.27
C LYS A 82 -12.01 1.35 -13.78
N THR A 83 -12.08 2.62 -13.42
CA THR A 83 -12.06 3.06 -12.01
C THR A 83 -13.42 2.94 -11.33
N GLN A 84 -14.49 2.64 -12.08
CA GLN A 84 -15.81 2.43 -11.53
C GLN A 84 -15.91 1.13 -10.74
N LEU A 85 -16.87 1.10 -9.79
CA LEU A 85 -17.18 -0.09 -9.02
C LEU A 85 -17.54 -1.25 -9.97
N LYS A 86 -16.87 -2.38 -9.82
CA LYS A 86 -17.27 -3.64 -10.46
C LYS A 86 -18.58 -4.13 -9.85
N LYS A 87 -19.60 -4.31 -10.68
CA LYS A 87 -20.92 -4.75 -10.21
C LYS A 87 -20.86 -6.06 -9.43
N GLY A 88 -21.41 -6.06 -8.22
CA GLY A 88 -21.45 -7.23 -7.34
C GLY A 88 -20.12 -7.52 -6.64
N SER A 89 -19.22 -6.56 -6.60
CA SER A 89 -17.90 -6.67 -5.97
C SER A 89 -17.67 -5.55 -4.95
N ASN A 90 -16.54 -5.62 -4.27
CA ASN A 90 -16.07 -4.68 -3.24
C ASN A 90 -14.91 -3.79 -3.73
N HIS A 91 -14.64 -3.78 -5.02
CA HIS A 91 -13.53 -3.07 -5.65
C HIS A 91 -13.90 -2.55 -7.05
N SER A 92 -13.00 -1.79 -7.69
CA SER A 92 -13.20 -1.28 -9.06
C SER A 92 -12.98 -2.38 -10.12
N ILE A 93 -13.40 -2.09 -11.35
CA ILE A 93 -13.16 -2.99 -12.50
C ILE A 93 -11.67 -3.24 -12.70
N ALA A 94 -10.82 -2.20 -12.60
CA ALA A 94 -9.37 -2.32 -12.74
C ALA A 94 -8.75 -3.23 -11.68
N ALA A 95 -9.26 -3.22 -10.45
CA ALA A 95 -8.72 -4.02 -9.36
C ALA A 95 -8.90 -5.53 -9.57
N SER A 96 -9.74 -5.96 -10.52
CA SER A 96 -9.90 -7.38 -10.85
C SER A 96 -8.62 -8.05 -11.32
N ASP A 97 -7.64 -7.29 -11.80
CA ASP A 97 -6.37 -7.82 -12.28
C ASP A 97 -5.45 -8.29 -11.13
N TYR A 98 -5.72 -7.83 -9.89
CA TYR A 98 -4.96 -8.15 -8.68
C TYR A 98 -5.85 -8.46 -7.47
N ALA A 99 -7.12 -8.78 -7.71
CA ALA A 99 -8.05 -9.24 -6.67
C ALA A 99 -7.99 -10.75 -6.52
N TYR A 100 -8.00 -11.22 -5.27
CA TYR A 100 -7.90 -12.63 -4.94
C TYR A 100 -9.08 -13.07 -4.06
N ASP A 101 -9.62 -14.25 -4.34
CA ASP A 101 -10.70 -14.84 -3.54
C ASP A 101 -10.28 -15.03 -2.08
N VAL A 102 -11.06 -14.45 -1.18
CA VAL A 102 -10.77 -14.44 0.26
C VAL A 102 -10.68 -15.85 0.85
N THR A 103 -11.42 -16.83 0.31
CA THR A 103 -11.38 -18.22 0.80
C THR A 103 -10.05 -18.87 0.44
N ALA A 104 -9.58 -18.67 -0.79
CA ALA A 104 -8.28 -19.16 -1.25
C ALA A 104 -7.14 -18.56 -0.41
N VAL A 105 -7.17 -17.23 -0.18
CA VAL A 105 -6.18 -16.53 0.65
C VAL A 105 -6.20 -17.09 2.08
N ASN A 106 -7.39 -17.18 2.70
CA ASN A 106 -7.52 -17.66 4.09
C ASN A 106 -7.04 -19.11 4.26
N ASN A 107 -7.34 -19.99 3.30
CA ASN A 107 -6.87 -21.37 3.32
C ASN A 107 -5.34 -21.43 3.22
N THR A 108 -4.75 -20.65 2.32
CA THR A 108 -3.30 -20.61 2.11
C THR A 108 -2.55 -20.10 3.34
N ILE A 109 -2.97 -18.97 3.93
CA ILE A 109 -2.28 -18.42 5.11
C ILE A 109 -2.45 -19.27 6.37
N ARG A 110 -3.46 -20.13 6.41
CA ARG A 110 -3.72 -21.08 7.52
C ARG A 110 -3.09 -22.45 7.28
N GLY A 111 -2.39 -22.64 6.16
CA GLY A 111 -1.79 -23.92 5.82
C GLY A 111 -2.79 -25.05 5.56
N LYS A 112 -4.05 -24.74 5.20
CA LYS A 112 -5.09 -25.73 4.90
C LYS A 112 -5.00 -26.26 3.47
N SER A 113 -4.61 -25.40 2.54
CA SER A 113 -4.39 -25.72 1.13
C SER A 113 -3.37 -24.73 0.57
N GLN A 114 -2.86 -25.00 -0.63
CA GLN A 114 -2.01 -24.09 -1.37
C GLN A 114 -2.76 -23.66 -2.63
N ASP A 115 -3.78 -22.82 -2.42
CA ASP A 115 -4.70 -22.38 -3.49
C ASP A 115 -4.14 -21.17 -4.27
N ILE A 116 -3.03 -20.57 -3.79
CA ILE A 116 -2.36 -19.43 -4.40
C ILE A 116 -0.88 -19.76 -4.56
N ASP A 117 -0.41 -19.73 -5.81
CA ASP A 117 1.01 -19.98 -6.14
C ASP A 117 1.84 -18.70 -6.14
N ASP A 118 1.18 -17.53 -6.29
CA ASP A 118 1.84 -16.22 -6.34
C ASP A 118 2.45 -15.84 -4.98
N LYS A 119 3.62 -15.21 -5.03
CA LYS A 119 4.20 -14.53 -3.87
C LYS A 119 3.53 -13.16 -3.72
N VAL A 120 2.44 -13.11 -2.95
CA VAL A 120 1.57 -11.95 -2.85
C VAL A 120 1.40 -11.47 -1.41
N VAL A 121 1.32 -10.15 -1.23
CA VAL A 121 0.98 -9.50 0.04
C VAL A 121 -0.31 -8.71 -0.10
N PHE A 122 -1.16 -8.85 0.90
CA PHE A 122 -2.37 -8.06 1.13
C PHE A 122 -2.11 -7.12 2.29
N LEU A 123 -1.95 -5.83 2.01
CA LEU A 123 -1.94 -4.80 3.05
C LEU A 123 -3.37 -4.59 3.50
N THR A 124 -3.64 -4.75 4.80
CA THR A 124 -5.00 -4.59 5.33
C THR A 124 -5.03 -3.60 6.48
N PHE A 125 -6.06 -2.72 6.47
CA PHE A 125 -6.26 -1.69 7.47
C PHE A 125 -7.62 -1.88 8.11
N ASP A 126 -7.65 -2.01 9.43
CA ASP A 126 -8.86 -2.22 10.22
C ASP A 126 -9.28 -0.91 10.92
N ASP A 127 -10.53 -0.87 11.40
CA ASP A 127 -11.16 0.14 12.24
C ASP A 127 -11.55 1.47 11.55
N GLY A 128 -10.98 1.82 10.37
CA GLY A 128 -11.37 3.03 9.63
C GLY A 128 -12.88 3.08 9.33
N ILE A 129 -13.39 4.19 8.92
CA ILE A 129 -12.77 5.35 8.27
C ILE A 129 -12.38 6.40 9.32
N ASP A 130 -11.13 6.81 9.32
CA ASP A 130 -10.69 8.02 10.01
C ASP A 130 -10.49 9.13 8.97
N PRO A 131 -11.15 10.30 9.11
CA PRO A 131 -11.10 11.36 8.09
C PRO A 131 -9.70 12.00 7.94
N THR A 132 -8.79 11.73 8.88
CA THR A 132 -7.42 12.27 8.87
C THR A 132 -6.41 11.23 8.40
N LEU A 133 -6.41 10.02 8.97
CA LEU A 133 -5.38 9.02 8.70
C LEU A 133 -5.68 8.16 7.47
N THR A 134 -6.94 7.76 7.25
CA THR A 134 -7.30 6.97 6.05
C THR A 134 -6.87 7.64 4.75
N PRO A 135 -7.11 8.98 4.51
CA PRO A 135 -6.61 9.65 3.32
C PRO A 135 -5.07 9.65 3.19
N GLN A 136 -4.34 9.80 4.31
CA GLN A 136 -2.87 9.76 4.29
C GLN A 136 -2.34 8.38 3.91
N VAL A 137 -2.95 7.30 4.43
CA VAL A 137 -2.65 5.93 3.99
C VAL A 137 -2.86 5.79 2.49
N MET A 138 -3.99 6.25 1.98
CA MET A 138 -4.32 6.18 0.54
C MET A 138 -3.34 6.97 -0.32
N ASP A 139 -2.92 8.17 0.13
CA ASP A 139 -1.93 8.98 -0.58
C ASP A 139 -0.58 8.25 -0.71
N ILE A 140 -0.13 7.60 0.36
CA ILE A 140 1.09 6.78 0.35
C ILE A 140 0.93 5.58 -0.58
N LEU A 141 -0.16 4.83 -0.47
CA LEU A 141 -0.42 3.67 -1.34
C LEU A 141 -0.39 4.08 -2.82
N LYS A 142 -1.00 5.22 -3.16
CA LYS A 142 -1.00 5.79 -4.50
C LYS A 142 0.40 6.19 -4.97
N GLU A 143 1.19 6.85 -4.13
CA GLU A 143 2.58 7.24 -4.43
C GLU A 143 3.44 6.01 -4.77
N TYR A 144 3.23 4.92 -4.04
CA TYR A 144 3.96 3.66 -4.26
C TYR A 144 3.36 2.77 -5.34
N GLY A 145 2.21 3.12 -5.91
CA GLY A 145 1.51 2.34 -6.93
C GLY A 145 1.04 0.98 -6.43
N VAL A 146 0.59 0.89 -5.18
CA VAL A 146 0.11 -0.34 -4.54
C VAL A 146 -1.28 -0.16 -3.97
N HIS A 147 -1.97 -1.28 -3.73
CA HIS A 147 -3.36 -1.28 -3.29
C HIS A 147 -3.51 -2.04 -1.96
N ALA A 148 -4.63 -1.82 -1.26
CA ALA A 148 -4.92 -2.39 0.04
C ALA A 148 -6.39 -2.80 0.16
N THR A 149 -6.71 -3.58 1.20
CA THR A 149 -8.09 -3.87 1.61
C THR A 149 -8.37 -3.18 2.93
N PHE A 150 -9.44 -2.38 2.99
CA PHE A 150 -9.85 -1.65 4.18
C PHE A 150 -11.06 -2.33 4.84
N PHE A 151 -10.93 -2.68 6.12
CA PHE A 151 -11.98 -3.29 6.93
C PHE A 151 -12.64 -2.23 7.80
N HIS A 152 -13.77 -1.71 7.37
CA HIS A 152 -14.41 -0.59 8.03
C HIS A 152 -15.42 -1.03 9.09
N ILE A 153 -15.42 -0.31 10.21
CA ILE A 153 -16.48 -0.35 11.23
C ILE A 153 -17.71 0.38 10.66
N GLY A 154 -18.88 -0.25 10.72
CA GLY A 154 -20.09 0.28 10.11
C GLY A 154 -20.53 1.65 10.62
N TYR A 155 -20.21 2.01 11.88
CA TYR A 155 -20.50 3.34 12.42
C TYR A 155 -19.64 4.48 11.83
N THR A 156 -18.51 4.15 11.21
CA THR A 156 -17.67 5.16 10.52
C THR A 156 -18.17 5.44 9.10
N ILE A 157 -19.08 4.60 8.58
CA ILE A 157 -19.64 4.73 7.23
C ILE A 157 -20.79 5.74 7.28
N SER A 158 -20.51 6.97 6.89
CA SER A 158 -21.46 8.09 6.91
C SER A 158 -21.38 8.93 5.64
N GLN A 159 -22.33 9.84 5.44
CA GLN A 159 -22.28 10.80 4.34
C GLN A 159 -21.06 11.73 4.43
N GLU A 160 -20.56 11.99 5.63
CA GLU A 160 -19.37 12.80 5.86
C GLU A 160 -18.11 12.13 5.33
N ASN A 161 -18.06 10.78 5.41
CA ASN A 161 -16.94 9.96 4.94
C ASN A 161 -17.15 9.36 3.53
N ALA A 162 -18.26 9.72 2.86
CA ALA A 162 -18.65 9.14 1.57
C ALA A 162 -17.58 9.31 0.49
N ASP A 163 -16.90 10.44 0.46
CA ASP A 163 -15.87 10.70 -0.55
C ASP A 163 -14.62 9.86 -0.33
N ILE A 164 -14.29 9.52 0.91
CA ILE A 164 -13.17 8.60 1.23
C ILE A 164 -13.51 7.20 0.71
N LEU A 165 -14.71 6.68 0.97
CA LEU A 165 -15.16 5.38 0.46
C LEU A 165 -15.15 5.32 -1.07
N LYS A 166 -15.68 6.34 -1.74
CA LYS A 166 -15.67 6.41 -3.21
C LYS A 166 -14.24 6.47 -3.75
N ARG A 167 -13.38 7.25 -3.09
CA ARG A 167 -11.98 7.36 -3.43
C ARG A 167 -11.27 6.00 -3.32
N GLN A 168 -11.54 5.21 -2.28
CA GLN A 168 -10.99 3.86 -2.13
C GLN A 168 -11.31 2.97 -3.35
N ILE A 169 -12.57 2.98 -3.81
CA ILE A 169 -12.96 2.22 -5.01
C ILE A 169 -12.24 2.75 -6.25
N THR A 170 -12.27 4.06 -6.49
CA THR A 170 -11.70 4.65 -7.71
C THR A 170 -10.17 4.55 -7.79
N GLU A 171 -9.50 4.48 -6.65
CA GLU A 171 -8.05 4.27 -6.56
C GLU A 171 -7.65 2.78 -6.52
N GLY A 172 -8.62 1.86 -6.70
CA GLY A 172 -8.34 0.43 -6.88
C GLY A 172 -8.16 -0.37 -5.59
N HIS A 173 -8.55 0.19 -4.45
CA HIS A 173 -8.58 -0.54 -3.18
C HIS A 173 -9.86 -1.39 -3.08
N ALA A 174 -9.84 -2.37 -2.16
CA ALA A 174 -11.02 -3.16 -1.80
C ALA A 174 -11.56 -2.74 -0.43
N ILE A 175 -12.88 -2.87 -0.25
CA ILE A 175 -13.58 -2.52 0.98
C ILE A 175 -14.18 -3.79 1.60
N ALA A 176 -13.99 -3.98 2.90
CA ALA A 176 -14.43 -5.13 3.66
C ALA A 176 -15.14 -4.73 4.95
N ASN A 177 -15.84 -5.67 5.55
CA ASN A 177 -16.71 -5.47 6.72
C ASN A 177 -15.97 -5.82 8.02
N HIS A 178 -16.03 -4.91 9.01
CA HIS A 178 -15.45 -5.09 10.34
C HIS A 178 -16.47 -4.95 11.49
N SER A 179 -17.69 -5.47 11.29
CA SER A 179 -18.87 -5.27 12.13
C SER A 179 -19.40 -3.83 12.10
N LEU A 180 -20.55 -3.61 12.75
CA LEU A 180 -21.13 -2.26 12.87
C LEU A 180 -20.49 -1.46 13.98
N SER A 181 -20.32 -2.07 15.16
CA SER A 181 -20.01 -1.38 16.40
C SER A 181 -18.59 -1.58 16.91
N HIS A 182 -17.94 -2.67 16.51
CA HIS A 182 -16.68 -3.17 17.11
C HIS A 182 -16.76 -3.34 18.64
N ASN A 183 -17.96 -3.53 19.18
CA ASN A 183 -18.19 -3.61 20.64
C ASN A 183 -18.11 -5.05 21.14
N PHE A 184 -17.02 -5.41 21.80
CA PHE A 184 -16.78 -6.77 22.31
C PHE A 184 -17.85 -7.23 23.31
N ASN A 185 -18.44 -6.32 24.09
CA ASN A 185 -19.50 -6.68 25.03
C ASN A 185 -20.82 -7.06 24.35
N LEU A 186 -21.07 -6.55 23.14
CA LEU A 186 -22.23 -6.90 22.32
C LEU A 186 -21.95 -8.15 21.46
N LEU A 187 -20.76 -8.19 20.83
CA LEU A 187 -20.40 -9.27 19.92
C LEU A 187 -20.01 -10.56 20.65
N TYR A 188 -19.37 -10.43 21.83
CA TYR A 188 -18.82 -11.56 22.58
C TYR A 188 -19.10 -11.43 24.09
N PRO A 189 -20.38 -11.34 24.52
CA PRO A 189 -20.72 -11.22 25.93
C PRO A 189 -20.18 -12.41 26.72
N GLY A 190 -19.42 -12.13 27.78
CA GLY A 190 -18.74 -13.17 28.55
C GLY A 190 -17.73 -14.00 27.74
N ARG A 191 -17.17 -13.45 26.66
CA ARG A 191 -16.28 -14.09 25.70
C ARG A 191 -16.95 -15.16 24.80
N VAL A 192 -18.27 -15.24 24.83
CA VAL A 192 -19.04 -16.15 23.95
C VAL A 192 -19.60 -15.39 22.77
N PRO A 193 -19.39 -15.87 21.53
CA PRO A 193 -19.92 -15.21 20.32
C PRO A 193 -21.44 -15.11 20.34
N ASN A 194 -21.96 -13.89 20.19
CA ASN A 194 -23.38 -13.66 19.98
C ASN A 194 -23.68 -13.71 18.47
N LYS A 195 -23.97 -14.92 17.97
CA LYS A 195 -24.22 -15.15 16.54
C LYS A 195 -25.24 -14.17 15.95
N SER A 196 -26.38 -13.96 16.61
CA SER A 196 -27.44 -13.10 16.07
C SER A 196 -27.00 -11.64 15.99
N GLN A 197 -26.26 -11.16 17.00
CA GLN A 197 -25.71 -9.82 17.01
C GLN A 197 -24.66 -9.63 15.91
N ILE A 198 -23.72 -10.58 15.79
CA ILE A 198 -22.66 -10.51 14.77
C ILE A 198 -23.26 -10.49 13.37
N VAL A 199 -24.17 -11.40 13.04
CA VAL A 199 -24.84 -11.45 11.74
C VAL A 199 -25.60 -10.16 11.46
N SER A 200 -26.36 -9.65 12.45
CA SER A 200 -27.10 -8.40 12.32
C SER A 200 -26.18 -7.21 12.07
N GLU A 201 -25.02 -7.14 12.75
CA GLU A 201 -24.05 -6.06 12.53
C GLU A 201 -23.38 -6.13 11.15
N VAL A 202 -23.10 -7.33 10.65
CA VAL A 202 -22.59 -7.52 9.28
C VAL A 202 -23.61 -7.04 8.25
N ASP A 203 -24.89 -7.40 8.42
CA ASP A 203 -25.96 -6.97 7.52
C ASP A 203 -26.15 -5.44 7.52
N GLN A 204 -26.14 -4.82 8.70
CA GLN A 204 -26.26 -3.37 8.82
C GLN A 204 -25.07 -2.63 8.20
N THR A 205 -23.86 -3.12 8.41
CA THR A 205 -22.64 -2.54 7.80
C THR A 205 -22.69 -2.64 6.29
N ASN A 206 -23.12 -3.78 5.74
CA ASN A 206 -23.31 -3.95 4.30
C ASN A 206 -24.37 -2.99 3.74
N ALA A 207 -25.45 -2.76 4.49
CA ALA A 207 -26.46 -1.77 4.10
C ALA A 207 -25.90 -0.33 4.10
N ASN A 208 -25.05 0.03 5.08
CA ASN A 208 -24.38 1.32 5.13
C ASN A 208 -23.45 1.53 3.92
N PHE A 209 -22.66 0.52 3.52
CA PHE A 209 -21.88 0.59 2.30
C PHE A 209 -22.74 0.84 1.07
N GLN A 210 -23.84 0.10 0.92
CA GLN A 210 -24.73 0.25 -0.22
C GLN A 210 -25.45 1.60 -0.27
N ALA A 211 -25.70 2.22 0.87
CA ALA A 211 -26.27 3.57 0.96
C ALA A 211 -25.32 4.63 0.35
N ILE A 212 -24.01 4.42 0.42
CA ILE A 212 -22.98 5.33 -0.11
C ILE A 212 -22.54 4.95 -1.52
N LEU A 213 -22.22 3.67 -1.73
CA LEU A 213 -21.57 3.17 -2.96
C LEU A 213 -22.59 2.64 -4.00
N GLY A 214 -23.86 2.54 -3.62
CA GLY A 214 -24.91 2.02 -4.48
C GLY A 214 -25.16 0.53 -4.29
N LYS A 215 -26.30 0.06 -4.84
CA LYS A 215 -26.79 -1.33 -4.68
C LYS A 215 -25.91 -2.38 -5.36
N ASP A 216 -25.07 -1.96 -6.28
CA ASP A 216 -24.12 -2.84 -6.98
C ASP A 216 -22.88 -3.16 -6.15
N PHE A 217 -22.62 -2.42 -5.07
CA PHE A 217 -21.57 -2.76 -4.11
C PHE A 217 -21.94 -4.02 -3.34
N LYS A 218 -20.97 -4.94 -3.24
CA LYS A 218 -21.13 -6.17 -2.47
C LYS A 218 -19.76 -6.64 -1.96
N THR A 219 -19.58 -6.62 -0.64
CA THR A 219 -18.44 -7.31 -0.03
C THR A 219 -18.86 -8.67 0.50
N ARG A 220 -18.00 -9.66 0.29
CA ARG A 220 -18.13 -11.03 0.81
C ARG A 220 -17.13 -11.29 1.94
N ILE A 221 -16.45 -10.24 2.41
CA ILE A 221 -15.33 -10.34 3.32
C ILE A 221 -15.70 -9.73 4.66
N PHE A 222 -15.46 -10.50 5.71
CA PHE A 222 -15.64 -10.09 7.08
C PHE A 222 -14.36 -10.37 7.89
N ARG A 223 -13.98 -9.43 8.75
CA ARG A 223 -12.99 -9.69 9.79
C ARG A 223 -13.66 -9.53 11.14
N TYR A 224 -13.53 -10.55 11.97
CA TYR A 224 -14.04 -10.50 13.32
C TYR A 224 -13.28 -9.45 14.16
N PRO A 225 -13.95 -8.54 14.86
CA PRO A 225 -13.30 -7.67 15.83
C PRO A 225 -12.42 -8.46 16.82
N GLY A 226 -11.12 -8.10 16.86
CA GLY A 226 -10.11 -8.82 17.62
C GLY A 226 -9.56 -10.09 16.96
N GLY A 227 -10.01 -10.42 15.74
CA GLY A 227 -9.62 -11.62 14.99
C GLY A 227 -10.37 -12.88 15.39
N HIS A 228 -10.69 -13.75 14.44
CA HIS A 228 -11.34 -15.04 14.66
C HIS A 228 -10.54 -15.91 15.64
N MET A 229 -9.22 -15.86 15.56
CA MET A 229 -8.31 -16.65 16.41
C MET A 229 -8.40 -16.29 17.91
N SER A 230 -8.97 -15.16 18.27
CA SER A 230 -9.10 -14.69 19.67
C SER A 230 -10.32 -15.25 20.38
N TRP A 231 -11.23 -15.88 19.66
CA TRP A 231 -12.52 -16.34 20.16
C TRP A 231 -12.71 -17.83 19.97
N GLN A 232 -13.57 -18.44 20.79
CA GLN A 232 -13.96 -19.85 20.68
C GLN A 232 -15.46 -19.95 20.42
N GLY A 233 -15.89 -21.02 19.76
CA GLY A 233 -17.33 -21.28 19.51
C GLY A 233 -17.92 -20.43 18.41
N LEU A 234 -17.11 -20.00 17.42
CA LEU A 234 -17.55 -19.23 16.26
C LEU A 234 -18.19 -20.06 15.15
N GLU A 235 -18.15 -21.40 15.21
CA GLU A 235 -18.58 -22.30 14.15
C GLU A 235 -20.00 -22.03 13.67
N ALA A 236 -20.93 -21.78 14.61
CA ALA A 236 -22.33 -21.48 14.29
C ALA A 236 -22.47 -20.09 13.61
N THR A 237 -21.59 -19.16 13.92
CA THR A 237 -21.53 -17.83 13.29
C THR A 237 -20.91 -17.92 11.91
N ASP A 238 -19.80 -18.64 11.78
CA ASP A 238 -19.14 -18.91 10.50
C ASP A 238 -20.10 -19.54 9.49
N HIS A 239 -20.85 -20.56 9.91
CA HIS A 239 -21.88 -21.16 9.07
C HIS A 239 -22.99 -20.20 8.66
N ALA A 240 -23.43 -19.33 9.58
CA ALA A 240 -24.48 -18.35 9.28
C ALA A 240 -23.98 -17.31 8.27
N LEU A 241 -22.77 -16.81 8.40
CA LEU A 241 -22.14 -15.89 7.46
C LEU A 241 -21.88 -16.56 6.10
N ALA A 242 -21.36 -17.79 6.09
CA ALA A 242 -21.12 -18.55 4.86
C ALA A 242 -22.41 -18.80 4.06
N ASN A 243 -23.54 -19.03 4.74
CA ASN A 243 -24.85 -19.16 4.07
C ASN A 243 -25.31 -17.86 3.39
N GLN A 244 -24.78 -16.71 3.80
CA GLN A 244 -24.97 -15.41 3.13
C GLN A 244 -23.89 -15.13 2.08
N GLY A 245 -22.95 -16.06 1.85
CA GLY A 245 -21.82 -15.92 0.95
C GLY A 245 -20.71 -15.02 1.52
N ILE A 246 -20.67 -14.85 2.85
CA ILE A 246 -19.65 -14.05 3.52
C ILE A 246 -18.60 -14.99 4.13
N GLN A 247 -17.34 -14.70 3.88
CA GLN A 247 -16.19 -15.42 4.38
C GLN A 247 -15.39 -14.52 5.33
N TRP A 248 -14.87 -15.11 6.39
CA TRP A 248 -14.00 -14.38 7.30
C TRP A 248 -12.53 -14.59 6.96
N ILE A 249 -11.69 -13.62 7.34
CA ILE A 249 -10.24 -13.70 7.20
C ILE A 249 -9.55 -13.00 8.35
N ASP A 250 -8.53 -13.65 8.91
CA ASP A 250 -7.56 -13.06 9.83
C ASP A 250 -6.32 -12.56 9.05
N TRP A 251 -5.18 -12.68 9.67
CA TRP A 251 -3.86 -12.28 9.15
C TRP A 251 -2.82 -13.33 9.50
N ASN A 252 -1.66 -13.28 8.87
CA ASN A 252 -0.48 -14.06 9.21
C ASN A 252 0.79 -13.20 9.34
N MET A 253 0.61 -11.90 9.45
CA MET A 253 1.65 -10.91 9.75
C MET A 253 1.00 -9.66 10.32
N LEU A 254 1.64 -8.98 11.28
CA LEU A 254 1.08 -7.78 11.90
C LEU A 254 2.17 -6.79 12.28
N CYS A 255 1.90 -5.49 12.16
CA CYS A 255 2.87 -4.45 12.49
C CYS A 255 2.96 -4.14 14.00
N GLY A 256 2.05 -4.68 14.82
CA GLY A 256 2.06 -4.51 16.27
C GLY A 256 1.43 -3.21 16.77
N ASP A 257 0.77 -2.43 15.91
CA ASP A 257 0.20 -1.13 16.26
C ASP A 257 -1.00 -1.23 17.24
N ALA A 258 -1.65 -2.39 17.32
CA ALA A 258 -2.76 -2.66 18.27
C ALA A 258 -2.32 -3.43 19.51
N GLU A 259 -1.04 -3.73 19.67
CA GLU A 259 -0.52 -4.44 20.81
C GLU A 259 -0.64 -3.64 22.12
N PRO A 260 -0.65 -4.31 23.30
CA PRO A 260 -0.59 -3.64 24.58
C PRO A 260 0.62 -2.69 24.67
N ALA A 261 0.48 -1.57 25.36
CA ALA A 261 1.49 -0.52 25.45
C ALA A 261 2.89 -1.00 25.87
N SER A 262 2.96 -2.13 26.60
CA SER A 262 4.23 -2.72 27.06
C SER A 262 5.07 -3.36 25.96
N VAL A 263 4.45 -3.71 24.81
CA VAL A 263 5.13 -4.39 23.69
C VAL A 263 4.89 -3.68 22.35
N ARG A 264 3.98 -2.69 22.33
CA ARG A 264 3.66 -1.92 21.12
C ARG A 264 4.88 -1.17 20.61
N PRO A 265 5.20 -1.27 19.32
CA PRO A 265 6.24 -0.48 18.71
C PRO A 265 6.03 1.03 18.90
N THR A 266 7.12 1.76 19.12
CA THR A 266 7.12 3.23 19.34
C THR A 266 7.95 3.98 18.29
N THR A 267 8.63 3.25 17.42
CA THR A 267 9.41 3.80 16.29
C THR A 267 9.20 2.92 15.05
N SER A 268 9.44 3.49 13.87
CA SER A 268 9.38 2.72 12.62
C SER A 268 10.31 1.50 12.63
N GLU A 269 11.51 1.63 13.19
CA GLU A 269 12.47 0.53 13.31
C GLU A 269 11.91 -0.62 14.16
N THR A 270 11.34 -0.30 15.33
CA THR A 270 10.73 -1.33 16.21
C THR A 270 9.47 -1.93 15.60
N MET A 271 8.70 -1.16 14.82
CA MET A 271 7.53 -1.66 14.11
C MET A 271 7.94 -2.64 13.00
N MET A 272 8.95 -2.33 12.21
CA MET A 272 9.48 -3.23 11.19
C MET A 272 10.03 -4.52 11.80
N ALA A 273 10.78 -4.42 12.89
CA ALA A 273 11.30 -5.58 13.60
C ALA A 273 10.18 -6.45 14.19
N TYR A 274 9.12 -5.82 14.75
CA TYR A 274 7.95 -6.53 15.24
C TYR A 274 7.21 -7.24 14.11
N MET A 275 6.98 -6.56 13.00
CA MET A 275 6.31 -7.11 11.82
C MET A 275 7.07 -8.34 11.29
N ASP A 276 8.37 -8.24 11.09
CA ASP A 276 9.19 -9.36 10.61
C ASP A 276 9.16 -10.54 11.61
N GLY A 277 9.33 -10.26 12.90
CA GLY A 277 9.28 -11.27 13.97
C GLY A 277 7.90 -11.91 14.15
N SER A 278 6.80 -11.24 13.77
CA SER A 278 5.44 -11.75 13.96
C SER A 278 5.15 -12.99 13.13
N GLN A 279 5.85 -13.20 12.03
CA GLN A 279 5.67 -14.33 11.13
C GLN A 279 5.85 -15.69 11.83
N GLN A 280 6.69 -15.76 12.87
CA GLN A 280 6.96 -16.99 13.61
C GLN A 280 5.74 -17.59 14.32
N TYR A 281 4.68 -16.80 14.52
CA TYR A 281 3.45 -17.25 15.19
C TYR A 281 2.44 -17.91 14.25
N PHE A 282 2.73 -17.93 12.95
CA PHE A 282 1.83 -18.41 11.90
C PHE A 282 2.51 -19.49 11.05
N PRO A 283 1.72 -20.33 10.35
CA PRO A 283 2.27 -21.23 9.36
C PRO A 283 3.13 -20.50 8.33
N GLU A 284 4.23 -21.13 7.90
CA GLU A 284 5.04 -20.58 6.81
C GLU A 284 4.18 -20.46 5.54
N SER A 285 4.22 -19.29 4.92
CA SER A 285 3.45 -19.01 3.72
C SER A 285 4.12 -17.92 2.89
N HIS A 286 4.12 -18.10 1.57
CA HIS A 286 4.52 -17.07 0.60
C HIS A 286 3.39 -16.05 0.32
N VAL A 287 2.21 -16.28 0.87
CA VAL A 287 1.09 -15.34 0.88
C VAL A 287 1.05 -14.64 2.24
N LYS A 288 1.01 -13.31 2.25
CA LYS A 288 0.97 -12.50 3.48
C LYS A 288 -0.29 -11.66 3.52
N VAL A 289 -0.97 -11.70 4.65
CA VAL A 289 -2.03 -10.75 5.02
C VAL A 289 -1.53 -9.97 6.24
N VAL A 290 -1.28 -8.68 6.06
CA VAL A 290 -0.66 -7.81 7.07
C VAL A 290 -1.74 -7.02 7.79
N LEU A 291 -1.88 -7.21 9.10
CA LEU A 291 -2.77 -6.41 9.95
C LEU A 291 -2.13 -5.08 10.33
N MET A 292 -2.83 -4.02 10.02
CA MET A 292 -2.55 -2.63 10.39
C MET A 292 -3.86 -1.91 10.69
N HIS A 293 -3.78 -0.69 11.23
CA HIS A 293 -4.95 0.16 11.47
C HIS A 293 -4.70 1.58 10.96
N ASP A 294 -5.76 2.25 10.52
CA ASP A 294 -5.74 3.60 9.94
C ASP A 294 -6.62 4.59 10.71
N VAL A 295 -6.68 4.44 12.04
CA VAL A 295 -7.48 5.29 12.93
C VAL A 295 -6.60 6.14 13.85
N ALA A 296 -7.21 7.12 14.51
CA ALA A 296 -6.54 7.99 15.48
C ALA A 296 -5.68 7.22 16.48
N GLY A 297 -4.44 7.67 16.69
CA GLY A 297 -3.43 7.00 17.51
C GLY A 297 -2.59 5.95 16.77
N LYS A 298 -2.75 5.85 15.44
CA LYS A 298 -1.96 4.98 14.55
C LYS A 298 -1.05 5.77 13.60
N GLU A 299 -0.67 6.97 13.98
CA GLU A 299 0.19 7.85 13.18
C GLU A 299 1.55 7.19 12.84
N LEU A 300 2.06 6.35 13.76
CA LEU A 300 3.29 5.59 13.51
C LEU A 300 3.12 4.56 12.39
N THR A 301 1.94 3.95 12.26
CA THR A 301 1.63 3.03 11.15
C THR A 301 1.71 3.77 9.82
N VAL A 302 1.09 4.95 9.72
CA VAL A 302 1.15 5.80 8.53
C VAL A 302 2.59 6.20 8.22
N GLN A 303 3.35 6.65 9.23
CA GLN A 303 4.77 7.02 9.08
C GLN A 303 5.64 5.85 8.59
N THR A 304 5.32 4.63 9.01
CA THR A 304 6.12 3.43 8.71
C THR A 304 5.69 2.75 7.41
N LEU A 305 4.50 3.04 6.89
CA LEU A 305 3.92 2.39 5.71
C LEU A 305 4.85 2.39 4.48
N PRO A 306 5.59 3.47 4.15
CA PRO A 306 6.59 3.44 3.09
C PRO A 306 7.63 2.32 3.26
N GLN A 307 8.13 2.13 4.48
CA GLN A 307 9.13 1.09 4.77
C GLN A 307 8.51 -0.31 4.69
N ILE A 308 7.26 -0.48 5.10
CA ILE A 308 6.51 -1.74 4.96
C ILE A 308 6.35 -2.11 3.48
N ILE A 309 5.97 -1.15 2.63
CA ILE A 309 5.82 -1.38 1.19
C ILE A 309 7.16 -1.78 0.57
N GLU A 310 8.23 -1.03 0.85
CA GLU A 310 9.57 -1.33 0.34
C GLU A 310 10.09 -2.69 0.82
N TYR A 311 9.80 -3.08 2.07
CA TYR A 311 10.15 -4.40 2.60
C TYR A 311 9.59 -5.53 1.73
N PHE A 312 8.32 -5.46 1.33
CA PHE A 312 7.71 -6.47 0.47
C PHE A 312 8.18 -6.39 -0.98
N LYS A 313 8.33 -5.18 -1.55
CA LYS A 313 8.88 -4.98 -2.90
C LYS A 313 10.28 -5.60 -3.02
N ASN A 314 11.16 -5.33 -2.06
CA ASN A 314 12.54 -5.84 -2.05
C ASN A 314 12.62 -7.36 -1.94
N GLN A 315 11.59 -8.00 -1.40
CA GLN A 315 11.48 -9.45 -1.34
C GLN A 315 10.76 -10.07 -2.55
N GLY A 316 10.34 -9.25 -3.53
CA GLY A 316 9.68 -9.71 -4.76
C GLY A 316 8.21 -10.09 -4.57
N TYR A 317 7.53 -9.54 -3.57
CA TYR A 317 6.07 -9.67 -3.45
C TYR A 317 5.35 -8.79 -4.47
N THR A 318 4.26 -9.31 -5.04
CA THR A 318 3.21 -8.52 -5.67
C THR A 318 2.19 -8.08 -4.62
N PHE A 319 1.39 -7.04 -4.93
CA PHE A 319 0.40 -6.51 -4.00
C PHE A 319 -1.00 -6.81 -4.52
N GLY A 320 -1.80 -7.49 -3.72
CA GLY A 320 -3.17 -7.86 -4.04
C GLY A 320 -4.20 -7.17 -3.15
N VAL A 321 -5.47 -7.25 -3.56
CA VAL A 321 -6.63 -6.93 -2.74
C VAL A 321 -7.51 -8.16 -2.58
N LEU A 322 -8.32 -8.20 -1.52
CA LEU A 322 -9.22 -9.31 -1.22
C LEU A 322 -10.59 -9.08 -1.88
N GLU A 323 -11.16 -10.12 -2.54
CA GLU A 323 -12.54 -10.11 -3.05
C GLU A 323 -13.39 -11.30 -2.55
#